data_d321ed52005248c647078403685a2619
#
_entry.id   d321ed52005248c647078403685a2619
#
_cell.length_a   1.000
_cell.length_b   1.000
_cell.length_c   1.000
_cell.angle_alpha   90.00
_cell.angle_beta   90.00
_cell.angle_gamma   90.00
#
_symmetry.space_group_name_H-M   'P 1'
#
loop_
_entity.id
_entity.type
_entity.pdbx_description
1 polymer ?
#
loop_
_entity_poly.entity_id
_entity_poly.type
_entity_poly.pdbx_seq_one_letter_code
_entity_poly.pdbx_strand_id
1 'polypeptide(L)'
;MKQILVIGAGRSAVILIDYLLNESSKCGWIVTIADYNLELAESASLNHKNSRAIFFDVNDYKQREVEIKKSDIVVSMLPSNMHLIVAKDCLNFKKEMCVI
;
A
#
# COMPACT_ATOMS: atom_id res chain seq x y z
N MET A 1 -5.41 15.33 1.98
CA MET A 1 -4.87 14.51 0.88
C MET A 1 -5.32 13.07 1.05
N LYS A 2 -5.58 12.39 -0.05
CA LYS A 2 -5.94 10.98 -0.01
C LYS A 2 -4.71 10.13 0.31
N GLN A 3 -4.89 9.14 1.17
CA GLN A 3 -3.85 8.20 1.57
C GLN A 3 -4.09 6.86 0.88
N ILE A 4 -3.17 6.46 0.03
CA ILE A 4 -3.25 5.18 -0.69
C ILE A 4 -2.19 4.25 -0.11
N LEU A 5 -2.61 3.11 0.40
CA LEU A 5 -1.70 2.08 0.91
C LEU A 5 -1.58 0.97 -0.12
N VAL A 6 -0.39 0.78 -0.65
CA VAL A 6 -0.09 -0.34 -1.56
C VAL A 6 0.71 -1.38 -0.78
N ILE A 7 0.15 -2.57 -0.64
CA ILE A 7 0.80 -3.67 0.07
C ILE A 7 1.39 -4.64 -0.96
N GLY A 8 2.71 -4.72 -1.01
CA GLY A 8 3.45 -5.50 -1.98
C GLY A 8 4.16 -4.62 -2.99
N ALA A 9 5.47 -4.76 -3.12
CA ALA A 9 6.30 -3.94 -4.00
C ALA A 9 7.11 -4.79 -5.00
N GLY A 10 6.61 -5.97 -5.35
CA GLY A 10 7.24 -6.84 -6.33
C GLY A 10 7.12 -6.31 -7.75
N ARG A 11 7.60 -7.08 -8.72
CA ARG A 11 7.67 -6.65 -10.13
C ARG A 11 6.33 -6.14 -10.67
N SER A 12 5.24 -6.83 -10.38
CA SER A 12 3.92 -6.44 -10.87
C SER A 12 3.44 -5.13 -10.27
N ALA A 13 3.86 -4.85 -9.04
CA ALA A 13 3.43 -3.65 -8.34
C ALA A 13 4.16 -2.40 -8.81
N VAL A 14 5.39 -2.52 -9.31
CA VAL A 14 6.22 -1.36 -9.66
C VAL A 14 5.54 -0.47 -10.70
N ILE A 15 4.91 -1.06 -11.70
CA ILE A 15 4.24 -0.29 -12.76
C ILE A 15 3.07 0.49 -12.18
N LEU A 16 2.26 -0.14 -11.33
CA LEU A 16 1.13 0.53 -10.69
C LEU A 16 1.61 1.64 -9.76
N ILE A 17 2.62 1.36 -8.96
CA ILE A 17 3.17 2.34 -8.02
C ILE A 17 3.70 3.56 -8.77
N ASP A 18 4.43 3.33 -9.86
CA ASP A 18 4.95 4.41 -10.69
C ASP A 18 3.82 5.29 -11.24
N TYR A 19 2.76 4.65 -11.73
CA TYR A 19 1.58 5.37 -12.20
C TYR A 19 0.95 6.22 -11.10
N LEU A 20 0.74 5.64 -9.92
CA LEU A 20 0.15 6.34 -8.79
C LEU A 20 1.00 7.53 -8.35
N LEU A 21 2.32 7.36 -8.32
CA LEU A 21 3.22 8.44 -7.95
C LEU A 21 3.23 9.56 -8.97
N ASN A 22 3.20 9.23 -10.26
CA ASN A 22 3.15 10.23 -11.32
C ASN A 22 1.87 11.07 -11.25
N GLU A 23 0.76 10.46 -10.84
CA GLU A 23 -0.52 11.16 -10.72
C GLU A 23 -0.72 11.82 -9.36
N SER A 24 0.12 11.52 -8.38
CA SER A 24 -0.10 11.92 -6.99
C SER A 24 -0.15 13.44 -6.79
N SER A 25 0.66 14.18 -7.51
CA SER A 25 0.69 15.65 -7.37
C SER A 25 -0.57 16.29 -7.91
N LYS A 26 -1.11 15.77 -9.01
CA LYS A 26 -2.36 16.28 -9.60
C LYS A 26 -3.57 15.93 -8.73
N CYS A 27 -3.58 14.71 -8.18
CA CYS A 27 -4.76 14.18 -7.48
C CYS A 27 -4.73 14.43 -5.98
N GLY A 28 -3.61 14.90 -5.44
CA GLY A 28 -3.46 15.12 -4.01
C GLY A 28 -3.37 13.82 -3.24
N TRP A 29 -2.57 12.86 -3.73
CA TRP A 29 -2.38 11.56 -3.07
C TRP A 29 -1.05 11.50 -2.35
N ILE A 30 -1.04 10.76 -1.22
CA ILE A 30 0.18 10.25 -0.59
C ILE A 30 0.13 8.74 -0.76
N VAL A 31 1.17 8.16 -1.32
CA VAL A 31 1.23 6.72 -1.60
C VAL A 31 2.20 6.07 -0.63
N THR A 32 1.67 5.22 0.26
CA THR A 32 2.49 4.43 1.17
C THR A 32 2.72 3.07 0.54
N ILE A 33 3.99 2.72 0.37
CA ILE A 33 4.41 1.48 -0.25
C ILE A 33 4.93 0.57 0.86
N ALA A 34 4.24 -0.55 1.07
CA ALA A 34 4.48 -1.45 2.18
C ALA A 34 4.91 -2.82 1.68
N ASP A 35 6.04 -3.31 2.15
CA ASP A 35 6.53 -4.63 1.77
C ASP A 35 7.34 -5.23 2.92
N TYR A 36 7.34 -6.55 3.03
CA TYR A 36 8.18 -7.25 3.99
C TYR A 36 9.67 -7.02 3.71
N ASN A 37 10.01 -6.72 2.47
CA ASN A 37 11.35 -6.31 2.06
C ASN A 37 11.36 -4.79 1.89
N LEU A 38 11.93 -4.09 2.87
CA LEU A 38 11.97 -2.62 2.85
C LEU A 38 12.71 -2.08 1.64
N GLU A 39 13.74 -2.77 1.18
CA GLU A 39 14.50 -2.32 0.00
C GLU A 39 13.63 -2.28 -1.25
N LEU A 40 12.72 -3.25 -1.41
CA LEU A 40 11.79 -3.24 -2.53
C LEU A 40 10.84 -2.04 -2.43
N ALA A 41 10.34 -1.77 -1.23
CA ALA A 41 9.45 -0.62 -1.03
C ALA A 41 10.17 0.69 -1.33
N GLU A 42 11.39 0.83 -0.87
CA GLU A 42 12.19 2.03 -1.11
C GLU A 42 12.53 2.21 -2.59
N SER A 43 12.88 1.11 -3.27
CA SER A 43 13.17 1.16 -4.70
C SER A 43 11.94 1.57 -5.50
N ALA A 44 10.78 1.06 -5.13
CA ALA A 44 9.54 1.40 -5.83
C ALA A 44 9.12 2.86 -5.58
N SER A 45 9.47 3.43 -4.44
CA SER A 45 9.11 4.81 -4.11
C SER A 45 9.90 5.83 -4.91
N LEU A 46 11.10 5.49 -5.39
CA LEU A 46 11.98 6.36 -6.16
C LEU A 46 12.23 7.71 -5.49
N ASN A 47 12.22 7.74 -4.16
CA ASN A 47 12.36 8.99 -3.38
C ASN A 47 11.36 10.08 -3.79
N HIS A 48 10.20 9.68 -4.30
CA HIS A 48 9.18 10.64 -4.70
C HIS A 48 8.64 11.37 -3.46
N LYS A 49 8.43 12.69 -3.57
CA LYS A 49 8.00 13.51 -2.44
C LYS A 49 6.65 13.10 -1.86
N ASN A 50 5.78 12.47 -2.64
CA ASN A 50 4.46 12.02 -2.21
C ASN A 50 4.45 10.53 -1.88
N SER A 51 5.61 9.92 -1.69
CA SER A 51 5.72 8.50 -1.34
C SER A 51 6.19 8.33 0.09
N ARG A 52 5.85 7.18 0.65
CA ARG A 52 6.31 6.75 1.96
C ARG A 52 6.56 5.24 1.87
N ALA A 53 7.80 4.82 2.03
CA ALA A 53 8.17 3.40 1.98
C ALA A 53 8.29 2.85 3.39
N ILE A 54 7.64 1.73 3.67
CA ILE A 54 7.68 1.12 5.00
C ILE A 54 7.92 -0.38 4.93
N PHE A 55 8.58 -0.91 5.96
CA PHE A 55 8.58 -2.34 6.23
C PHE A 55 7.18 -2.74 6.71
N PHE A 56 6.65 -3.83 6.20
CA PHE A 56 5.30 -4.25 6.54
C PHE A 56 5.21 -5.77 6.63
N ASP A 57 4.83 -6.26 7.82
CA ASP A 57 4.58 -7.68 8.04
C ASP A 57 3.07 -7.89 8.07
N VAL A 58 2.55 -8.59 7.06
CA VAL A 58 1.10 -8.83 6.94
C VAL A 58 0.54 -9.64 8.12
N ASN A 59 1.39 -10.35 8.84
CA ASN A 59 0.97 -11.11 10.03
C ASN A 59 0.93 -10.28 11.31
N ASP A 60 1.41 -9.04 11.26
CA ASP A 60 1.37 -8.13 12.41
C ASP A 60 0.05 -7.36 12.40
N TYR A 61 -0.90 -7.81 13.22
CA TYR A 61 -2.23 -7.21 13.28
C TYR A 61 -2.18 -5.72 13.67
N LYS A 62 -1.34 -5.36 14.62
CA LYS A 62 -1.27 -3.96 15.07
C LYS A 62 -0.77 -3.05 13.98
N GLN A 63 0.20 -3.50 13.20
CA GLN A 63 0.70 -2.73 12.08
C GLN A 63 -0.36 -2.60 10.99
N ARG A 64 -1.07 -3.70 10.67
CA ARG A 64 -2.18 -3.64 9.71
C ARG A 64 -3.22 -2.62 10.16
N GLU A 65 -3.61 -2.69 11.43
CA GLU A 65 -4.60 -1.77 11.99
C GLU A 65 -4.17 -0.31 11.80
N VAL A 66 -2.95 0.02 12.21
CA VAL A 66 -2.43 1.39 12.12
C VAL A 66 -2.43 1.88 10.67
N GLU A 67 -1.86 1.08 9.76
CA GLU A 67 -1.69 1.53 8.37
C GLU A 67 -3.01 1.55 7.60
N ILE A 68 -3.87 0.57 7.81
CA ILE A 68 -5.16 0.53 7.11
C ILE A 68 -6.08 1.63 7.61
N LYS A 69 -6.13 1.87 8.90
CA LYS A 69 -7.02 2.90 9.45
C LYS A 69 -6.71 4.30 8.93
N LYS A 70 -5.45 4.62 8.69
CA LYS A 70 -5.10 5.95 8.19
C LYS A 70 -5.13 6.06 6.67
N SER A 71 -5.40 4.97 5.97
CA SER A 71 -5.51 5.01 4.51
C SER A 71 -6.96 5.26 4.08
N ASP A 72 -7.12 5.78 2.88
CA ASP A 72 -8.44 5.93 2.26
C ASP A 72 -8.74 4.75 1.36
N ILE A 73 -7.72 4.26 0.67
CA ILE A 73 -7.82 3.10 -0.23
C ILE A 73 -6.64 2.17 0.04
N VAL A 74 -6.91 0.88 0.08
CA VAL A 74 -5.89 -0.16 0.21
C VAL A 74 -5.81 -0.95 -1.08
N VAL A 75 -4.62 -1.03 -1.67
CA VAL A 75 -4.36 -1.83 -2.86
C VAL A 75 -3.51 -3.02 -2.44
N SER A 76 -4.05 -4.23 -2.58
CA SER A 76 -3.32 -5.45 -2.23
C SER A 76 -2.71 -6.09 -3.47
N MET A 77 -1.39 -6.13 -3.48
CA MET A 77 -0.58 -6.81 -4.51
C MET A 77 0.05 -8.07 -3.93
N LEU A 78 -0.48 -8.56 -2.83
CA LEU A 78 0.00 -9.75 -2.15
C LEU A 78 -0.38 -11.03 -2.91
N PRO A 79 0.28 -12.17 -2.62
CA PRO A 79 -0.21 -13.46 -3.10
C PRO A 79 -1.66 -13.69 -2.67
N SER A 80 -2.42 -14.42 -3.48
CA SER A 80 -3.86 -14.57 -3.29
C SER A 80 -4.25 -15.10 -1.91
N ASN A 81 -3.43 -15.97 -1.31
CA ASN A 81 -3.71 -16.50 0.03
C ASN A 81 -3.59 -15.48 1.15
N MET A 82 -3.04 -14.31 0.87
CA MET A 82 -2.88 -13.24 1.86
C MET A 82 -3.92 -12.13 1.70
N HIS A 83 -4.61 -12.07 0.57
CA HIS A 83 -5.63 -11.03 0.33
C HIS A 83 -6.73 -11.05 1.38
N LEU A 84 -7.14 -12.25 1.82
CA LEU A 84 -8.26 -12.39 2.75
C LEU A 84 -7.99 -11.71 4.09
N ILE A 85 -6.77 -11.78 4.59
CA ILE A 85 -6.39 -11.14 5.85
C ILE A 85 -6.62 -9.63 5.74
N VAL A 86 -6.13 -9.03 4.66
CA VAL A 86 -6.26 -7.59 4.42
C VAL A 86 -7.71 -7.21 4.15
N ALA A 87 -8.44 -8.06 3.41
CA ALA A 87 -9.85 -7.81 3.10
C ALA A 87 -10.70 -7.76 4.37
N LYS A 88 -10.45 -8.65 5.33
CA LYS A 88 -11.16 -8.64 6.61
C LYS A 88 -10.90 -7.35 7.38
N ASP A 89 -9.65 -6.89 7.40
CA ASP A 89 -9.33 -5.63 8.06
C ASP A 89 -10.01 -4.45 7.38
N CYS A 90 -9.99 -4.41 6.06
CA CYS A 90 -10.64 -3.33 5.31
C CYS A 90 -12.14 -3.30 5.58
N LEU A 91 -12.78 -4.47 5.66
CA LEU A 91 -14.19 -4.56 6.01
C LEU A 91 -14.45 -4.05 7.43
N ASN A 92 -13.62 -4.47 8.39
CA ASN A 92 -13.76 -4.07 9.78
C ASN A 92 -13.56 -2.57 9.98
N PHE A 93 -12.64 -1.98 9.24
CA PHE A 93 -12.31 -0.54 9.37
C PHE A 93 -13.03 0.32 8.33
N LYS A 94 -13.92 -0.28 7.54
CA LYS A 94 -14.74 0.39 6.51
C LYS A 94 -13.88 1.13 5.49
N LYS A 95 -12.86 0.45 4.99
CA LYS A 95 -11.98 0.99 3.95
C LYS A 95 -12.20 0.28 2.62
N GLU A 96 -12.06 1.03 1.53
CA GLU A 96 -12.10 0.45 0.20
C GLU A 96 -10.83 -0.33 -0.09
N MET A 97 -10.96 -1.44 -0.81
CA MET A 97 -9.85 -2.30 -1.15
C MET A 97 -9.91 -2.68 -2.63
N CYS A 98 -8.75 -2.62 -3.27
CA CYS A 98 -8.57 -3.10 -4.63
C CYS A 98 -7.57 -4.26 -4.61
N VAL A 99 -7.91 -5.37 -5.24
CA VAL A 99 -7.05 -6.55 -5.36
C VAL A 99 -6.60 -6.67 -6.81
N ILE A 100 -5.30 -6.82 -7.00
CA ILE A 100 -4.75 -6.96 -8.35
C ILE A 100 -3.92 -8.22 -8.48
#